data_794242f05cd7f7b8d4fa63bb08a55d7e
#
_entry.id   794242f05cd7f7b8d4fa63bb08a55d7e
#
_cell.length_a   1.000
_cell.length_b   1.000
_cell.length_c   1.000
_cell.angle_alpha   90.00
_cell.angle_beta   90.00
_cell.angle_gamma   90.00
#
_symmetry.space_group_name_H-M   'P 1'
#
loop_
_entity.id
_entity.type
_entity.pdbx_description
1 polymer ?
#
loop_
_entity_poly.entity_id
_entity_poly.type
_entity_poly.pdbx_seq_one_letter_code
_entity_poly.pdbx_strand_id
1 'polypeptide(L)'
;MEQNHPKHWLILTQYFPPEIGAPQIRLASMIEELKKHNINPSVLTAMPNYPKGKLFKGYKNKFLINEKYNDVSVKRTWIYAATGKSAIPRLANYLSFTLTAALAALTGPKPEVIFLESQPLSLGIVALLMKWIRNVPYIYNIPDLQIEVAKQMNFMGNKVFLKLSHSLETYLMKNSWKVSTVTEAFMEHINKANGINMDKITFLPNGADTNFLKPLPPNKDLLSKWDIRNKKIFLYVGTHAFYHGLDVIIETASLLKNNEDILFLMIGDGPERTRIITKAATLKLKNIKFKQSPYSEMPELYSIAYASIACLKNINVANQMRLSKIFPSLSCEVPVLYSGKGEAATIISSNNCGITVEPENPSELAKAILSICENENYKNELGKSGRNMVTKSYSWETIINNWIKQLD
;
A
#
# COMPACT_ATOMS: atom_id res chain seq x y z
N MET A 1 -1.67 34.15 7.32
CA MET A 1 -0.93 34.28 6.04
C MET A 1 -1.39 33.13 5.17
N GLU A 2 -2.04 33.38 4.04
CA GLU A 2 -2.34 32.32 3.07
C GLU A 2 -1.00 31.76 2.58
N GLN A 3 -0.74 30.51 2.86
CA GLN A 3 0.45 29.82 2.36
C GLN A 3 0.33 29.73 0.84
N ASN A 4 1.28 30.32 0.14
CA ASN A 4 1.27 30.39 -1.33
C ASN A 4 1.87 29.09 -1.91
N HIS A 5 1.20 27.95 -1.65
CA HIS A 5 1.62 26.67 -2.23
C HIS A 5 1.48 26.67 -3.75
N PRO A 6 2.35 25.93 -4.47
CA PRO A 6 2.22 25.75 -5.92
C PRO A 6 0.82 25.22 -6.28
N LYS A 7 0.12 25.94 -7.18
CA LYS A 7 -1.29 25.64 -7.48
C LYS A 7 -1.50 24.47 -8.42
N HIS A 8 -0.54 24.19 -9.33
CA HIS A 8 -0.67 23.12 -10.33
C HIS A 8 0.40 22.04 -10.10
N TRP A 9 -0.04 20.87 -9.65
CA TRP A 9 0.82 19.71 -9.43
C TRP A 9 0.61 18.64 -10.51
N LEU A 10 1.70 18.04 -10.97
CA LEU A 10 1.68 16.85 -11.79
C LEU A 10 2.01 15.64 -10.95
N ILE A 11 1.07 14.72 -10.81
CA ILE A 11 1.30 13.42 -10.19
C ILE A 11 1.83 12.47 -11.26
N LEU A 12 3.10 12.11 -11.17
CA LEU A 12 3.77 11.22 -12.13
C LEU A 12 3.90 9.83 -11.51
N THR A 13 3.18 8.87 -12.06
CA THR A 13 3.12 7.49 -11.57
C THR A 13 2.85 6.51 -12.70
N GLN A 14 3.35 5.27 -12.57
CA GLN A 14 2.97 4.22 -13.52
C GLN A 14 1.58 3.64 -13.21
N TYR A 15 1.19 3.62 -11.94
CA TYR A 15 0.01 2.90 -11.46
C TYR A 15 -1.04 3.88 -10.92
N PHE A 16 -2.23 3.86 -11.54
CA PHE A 16 -3.35 4.72 -11.15
C PHE A 16 -4.70 4.01 -11.43
N PRO A 17 -5.80 4.34 -10.74
CA PRO A 17 -7.11 3.76 -11.07
C PRO A 17 -7.41 3.82 -12.59
N PRO A 18 -8.07 2.79 -13.19
CA PRO A 18 -8.86 1.74 -12.56
C PRO A 18 -8.07 0.51 -12.09
N GLU A 19 -6.76 0.53 -12.13
CA GLU A 19 -5.95 -0.51 -11.49
C GLU A 19 -6.14 -0.49 -9.98
N ILE A 20 -6.10 -1.66 -9.34
CA ILE A 20 -6.34 -1.79 -7.90
C ILE A 20 -5.07 -2.23 -7.20
N GLY A 21 -4.67 -1.48 -6.19
CA GLY A 21 -3.52 -1.75 -5.35
C GLY A 21 -3.30 -0.61 -4.35
N ALA A 22 -2.42 -0.81 -3.38
CA ALA A 22 -2.16 0.19 -2.33
C ALA A 22 -1.67 1.55 -2.88
N PRO A 23 -0.75 1.62 -3.87
CA PRO A 23 -0.34 2.90 -4.45
C PRO A 23 -1.49 3.65 -5.13
N GLN A 24 -2.34 2.94 -5.89
CA GLN A 24 -3.46 3.54 -6.62
C GLN A 24 -4.48 4.15 -5.66
N ILE A 25 -4.82 3.42 -4.58
CA ILE A 25 -5.76 3.88 -3.56
C ILE A 25 -5.19 5.11 -2.84
N ARG A 26 -3.91 5.06 -2.45
CA ARG A 26 -3.23 6.20 -1.81
C ARG A 26 -3.26 7.44 -2.68
N LEU A 27 -2.86 7.32 -3.96
CA LEU A 27 -2.84 8.45 -4.89
C LEU A 27 -4.22 9.01 -5.16
N ALA A 28 -5.24 8.15 -5.32
CA ALA A 28 -6.63 8.57 -5.48
C ALA A 28 -7.12 9.40 -4.28
N SER A 29 -6.85 8.93 -3.06
CA SER A 29 -7.21 9.68 -1.85
C SER A 29 -6.40 10.97 -1.71
N MET A 30 -5.10 10.94 -2.00
CA MET A 30 -4.23 12.12 -1.93
C MET A 30 -4.68 13.24 -2.87
N ILE A 31 -5.02 12.94 -4.12
CA ILE A 31 -5.46 13.98 -5.07
C ILE A 31 -6.77 14.65 -4.65
N GLU A 32 -7.68 13.92 -4.01
CA GLU A 32 -8.92 14.51 -3.48
C GLU A 32 -8.63 15.47 -2.32
N GLU A 33 -7.70 15.10 -1.43
CA GLU A 33 -7.32 15.98 -0.33
C GLU A 33 -6.52 17.21 -0.82
N LEU A 34 -5.62 17.06 -1.81
CA LEU A 34 -4.90 18.19 -2.41
C LEU A 34 -5.84 19.27 -2.96
N LYS A 35 -6.97 18.87 -3.58
CA LYS A 35 -7.99 19.82 -4.07
C LYS A 35 -8.55 20.70 -2.96
N LYS A 36 -8.74 20.17 -1.74
CA LYS A 36 -9.22 20.92 -0.58
C LYS A 36 -8.22 22.01 -0.13
N HIS A 37 -6.95 21.85 -0.48
CA HIS A 37 -5.87 22.82 -0.23
C HIS A 37 -5.64 23.81 -1.38
N ASN A 38 -6.59 23.96 -2.30
CA ASN A 38 -6.46 24.80 -3.49
C ASN A 38 -5.31 24.39 -4.43
N ILE A 39 -4.83 23.16 -4.30
CA ILE A 39 -3.88 22.55 -5.23
C ILE A 39 -4.68 21.86 -6.34
N ASN A 40 -4.37 22.17 -7.60
CA ASN A 40 -5.00 21.58 -8.78
C ASN A 40 -4.13 20.43 -9.30
N PRO A 41 -4.39 19.16 -8.90
CA PRO A 41 -3.62 18.03 -9.37
C PRO A 41 -4.01 17.65 -10.80
N SER A 42 -3.03 17.21 -11.57
CA SER A 42 -3.19 16.44 -12.80
C SER A 42 -2.36 15.16 -12.71
N VAL A 43 -2.75 14.13 -13.45
CA VAL A 43 -2.08 12.83 -13.38
C VAL A 43 -1.49 12.47 -14.74
N LEU A 44 -0.22 12.07 -14.76
CA LEU A 44 0.41 11.43 -15.92
C LEU A 44 0.75 9.99 -15.53
N THR A 45 0.13 9.04 -16.23
CA THR A 45 0.23 7.63 -15.88
C THR A 45 0.24 6.72 -17.12
N ALA A 46 0.50 5.43 -16.93
CA ALA A 46 0.47 4.45 -17.99
C ALA A 46 -0.96 4.00 -18.34
N MET A 47 -1.13 3.41 -19.53
CA MET A 47 -2.32 2.61 -19.83
C MET A 47 -2.44 1.47 -18.81
N PRO A 48 -3.64 1.22 -18.21
CA PRO A 48 -3.80 0.26 -17.13
C PRO A 48 -3.53 -1.17 -17.61
N ASN A 49 -2.66 -1.87 -16.90
CA ASN A 49 -2.20 -3.23 -17.23
C ASN A 49 -1.92 -4.12 -16.01
N TYR A 50 -1.86 -3.55 -14.82
CA TYR A 50 -1.58 -4.27 -13.57
C TYR A 50 -2.85 -4.93 -12.99
N PRO A 51 -2.79 -6.14 -12.40
CA PRO A 51 -1.58 -6.94 -12.13
C PRO A 51 -1.22 -7.94 -13.23
N LYS A 52 -2.08 -8.12 -14.24
CA LYS A 52 -1.98 -9.22 -15.22
C LYS A 52 -0.97 -8.96 -16.36
N GLY A 53 -0.40 -7.75 -16.44
CA GLY A 53 0.47 -7.35 -17.55
C GLY A 53 -0.24 -7.34 -18.91
N LYS A 54 -1.55 -7.16 -18.92
CA LYS A 54 -2.38 -7.05 -20.12
C LYS A 54 -3.20 -5.77 -20.05
N LEU A 55 -3.20 -4.99 -21.14
CA LEU A 55 -4.00 -3.78 -21.21
C LEU A 55 -5.48 -4.07 -20.97
N PHE A 56 -6.12 -3.22 -20.18
CA PHE A 56 -7.54 -3.32 -19.88
C PHE A 56 -8.38 -3.08 -21.16
N LYS A 57 -9.59 -3.62 -21.16
CA LYS A 57 -10.54 -3.40 -22.26
C LYS A 57 -10.80 -1.89 -22.42
N GLY A 58 -10.72 -1.38 -23.67
CA GLY A 58 -10.87 0.04 -23.99
C GLY A 58 -9.56 0.83 -24.11
N TYR A 59 -8.43 0.28 -23.64
CA TYR A 59 -7.12 0.95 -23.70
C TYR A 59 -6.17 0.38 -24.75
N LYS A 60 -6.56 -0.66 -25.47
CA LYS A 60 -5.75 -1.30 -26.51
C LYS A 60 -5.59 -0.39 -27.72
N ASN A 61 -4.45 -0.50 -28.41
CA ASN A 61 -4.13 0.20 -29.67
C ASN A 61 -4.21 1.75 -29.59
N LYS A 62 -4.04 2.31 -28.39
CA LYS A 62 -3.99 3.75 -28.18
C LYS A 62 -2.59 4.15 -27.68
N PHE A 63 -2.09 5.29 -28.16
CA PHE A 63 -0.81 5.84 -27.73
C PHE A 63 -0.98 6.84 -26.60
N LEU A 64 -2.04 7.65 -26.67
CA LEU A 64 -2.38 8.67 -25.69
C LEU A 64 -3.88 8.68 -25.45
N ILE A 65 -4.28 8.80 -24.20
CA ILE A 65 -5.66 9.02 -23.78
C ILE A 65 -5.68 10.16 -22.78
N ASN A 66 -6.62 11.09 -22.95
CA ASN A 66 -6.99 12.06 -21.93
C ASN A 66 -8.36 11.66 -21.38
N GLU A 67 -8.45 11.50 -20.08
CA GLU A 67 -9.68 11.15 -19.38
C GLU A 67 -9.78 11.94 -18.06
N LYS A 68 -10.88 11.77 -17.34
CA LYS A 68 -11.06 12.37 -16.01
C LYS A 68 -11.25 11.28 -14.98
N TYR A 69 -10.72 11.52 -13.81
CA TYR A 69 -10.97 10.74 -12.59
C TYR A 69 -11.40 11.72 -11.49
N ASN A 70 -12.67 11.65 -11.07
CA ASN A 70 -13.24 12.60 -10.09
C ASN A 70 -12.88 14.06 -10.42
N ASP A 71 -13.13 14.51 -11.67
CA ASP A 71 -12.80 15.82 -12.20
C ASP A 71 -11.32 16.15 -12.38
N VAL A 72 -10.42 15.32 -11.91
CA VAL A 72 -8.98 15.48 -12.11
C VAL A 72 -8.58 15.01 -13.53
N SER A 73 -7.79 15.82 -14.22
CA SER A 73 -7.28 15.47 -15.55
C SER A 73 -6.26 14.33 -15.45
N VAL A 74 -6.51 13.26 -16.18
CA VAL A 74 -5.63 12.08 -16.25
C VAL A 74 -5.16 11.88 -17.68
N LYS A 75 -3.88 12.01 -17.91
CA LYS A 75 -3.22 11.70 -19.18
C LYS A 75 -2.56 10.34 -19.09
N ARG A 76 -3.00 9.38 -19.93
CA ARG A 76 -2.40 8.05 -20.03
C ARG A 76 -1.57 7.94 -21.30
N THR A 77 -0.37 7.42 -21.14
CA THR A 77 0.53 7.16 -22.27
C THR A 77 0.74 5.66 -22.46
N TRP A 78 1.16 5.32 -23.67
CA TRP A 78 1.42 3.95 -24.06
C TRP A 78 2.49 3.30 -23.19
N ILE A 79 2.30 2.00 -22.94
CA ILE A 79 3.23 1.14 -22.23
C ILE A 79 3.29 -0.23 -22.93
N TYR A 80 4.46 -0.82 -23.00
CA TYR A 80 4.60 -2.23 -23.37
C TYR A 80 4.07 -3.10 -22.22
N ALA A 81 2.85 -3.56 -22.35
CA ALA A 81 2.23 -4.41 -21.35
C ALA A 81 2.89 -5.80 -21.38
N ALA A 82 3.60 -6.14 -20.31
CA ALA A 82 4.37 -7.39 -20.21
C ALA A 82 3.67 -8.39 -19.29
N THR A 83 3.52 -9.63 -19.77
CA THR A 83 3.07 -10.77 -18.99
C THR A 83 4.26 -11.61 -18.53
N GLY A 84 4.23 -12.09 -17.30
CA GLY A 84 5.23 -13.01 -16.78
C GLY A 84 6.27 -12.41 -15.83
N LYS A 85 7.12 -13.30 -15.29
CA LYS A 85 8.09 -12.96 -14.22
C LYS A 85 9.49 -12.62 -14.74
N SER A 86 9.72 -12.67 -16.06
CA SER A 86 11.03 -12.41 -16.68
C SER A 86 11.47 -10.95 -16.48
N ALA A 87 12.76 -10.74 -16.28
CA ALA A 87 13.36 -9.42 -16.05
C ALA A 87 13.30 -8.53 -17.32
N ILE A 88 13.57 -9.09 -18.50
CA ILE A 88 13.62 -8.31 -19.75
C ILE A 88 12.28 -7.71 -20.13
N PRO A 89 11.16 -8.45 -20.20
CA PRO A 89 9.84 -7.85 -20.43
C PRO A 89 9.44 -6.82 -19.40
N ARG A 90 9.83 -7.00 -18.14
CA ARG A 90 9.58 -6.01 -17.07
C ARG A 90 10.37 -4.72 -17.29
N LEU A 91 11.64 -4.84 -17.68
CA LEU A 91 12.46 -3.68 -18.02
C LEU A 91 11.90 -2.92 -19.23
N ALA A 92 11.49 -3.64 -20.28
CA ALA A 92 10.84 -3.06 -21.45
C ALA A 92 9.53 -2.34 -21.08
N ASN A 93 8.73 -2.92 -20.16
CA ASN A 93 7.54 -2.28 -19.63
C ASN A 93 7.89 -0.92 -18.97
N TYR A 94 8.87 -0.88 -18.07
CA TYR A 94 9.27 0.35 -17.36
C TYR A 94 9.84 1.41 -18.32
N LEU A 95 10.75 1.02 -19.21
CA LEU A 95 11.40 1.95 -20.13
C LEU A 95 10.45 2.51 -21.16
N SER A 96 9.54 1.70 -21.70
CA SER A 96 8.54 2.15 -22.67
C SER A 96 7.63 3.23 -22.08
N PHE A 97 7.16 3.05 -20.84
CA PHE A 97 6.38 4.07 -20.15
C PHE A 97 7.21 5.30 -19.83
N THR A 98 8.45 5.13 -19.37
CA THR A 98 9.35 6.26 -19.10
C THR A 98 9.53 7.15 -20.32
N LEU A 99 9.74 6.58 -21.51
CA LEU A 99 9.90 7.32 -22.75
C LEU A 99 8.63 8.08 -23.16
N THR A 100 7.47 7.41 -23.11
CA THR A 100 6.20 8.04 -23.47
C THR A 100 5.75 9.08 -22.45
N ALA A 101 6.03 8.88 -21.19
CA ALA A 101 5.79 9.85 -20.11
C ALA A 101 6.71 11.08 -20.25
N ALA A 102 7.99 10.89 -20.61
CA ALA A 102 8.91 12.00 -20.86
C ALA A 102 8.40 12.90 -22.00
N LEU A 103 8.01 12.30 -23.11
CA LEU A 103 7.45 13.04 -24.24
C LEU A 103 6.18 13.81 -23.83
N ALA A 104 5.26 13.16 -23.13
CA ALA A 104 4.01 13.77 -22.69
C ALA A 104 4.21 14.88 -21.64
N ALA A 105 5.21 14.74 -20.75
CA ALA A 105 5.55 15.76 -19.76
C ALA A 105 6.23 16.98 -20.37
N LEU A 106 7.15 16.76 -21.33
CA LEU A 106 7.90 17.84 -21.99
C LEU A 106 7.01 18.67 -22.93
N THR A 107 6.03 18.05 -23.59
CA THR A 107 5.13 18.70 -24.55
C THR A 107 3.82 19.20 -23.93
N GLY A 108 3.49 18.76 -22.73
CA GLY A 108 2.26 19.13 -22.02
C GLY A 108 2.34 20.49 -21.31
N PRO A 109 1.27 20.91 -20.62
CA PRO A 109 1.28 22.08 -19.76
C PRO A 109 2.40 21.99 -18.72
N LYS A 110 3.03 23.13 -18.41
CA LYS A 110 4.09 23.17 -17.38
C LYS A 110 3.44 23.14 -16.00
N PRO A 111 3.70 22.09 -15.17
CA PRO A 111 3.28 22.10 -13.78
C PRO A 111 4.23 22.98 -12.94
N GLU A 112 3.79 23.40 -11.77
CA GLU A 112 4.64 24.11 -10.82
C GLU A 112 5.49 23.13 -9.99
N VAL A 113 4.94 21.95 -9.69
CA VAL A 113 5.63 20.85 -8.95
C VAL A 113 5.24 19.50 -9.57
N ILE A 114 6.19 18.57 -9.54
CA ILE A 114 5.92 17.15 -9.84
C ILE A 114 5.95 16.36 -8.53
N PHE A 115 4.88 15.63 -8.22
CA PHE A 115 4.90 14.56 -7.24
C PHE A 115 5.22 13.26 -7.97
N LEU A 116 6.41 12.72 -7.71
CA LEU A 116 6.94 11.55 -8.40
C LEU A 116 6.85 10.31 -7.51
N GLU A 117 6.13 9.29 -7.92
CA GLU A 117 6.23 7.94 -7.35
C GLU A 117 7.55 7.28 -7.78
N SER A 118 8.32 6.76 -6.81
CA SER A 118 9.64 6.17 -7.08
C SER A 118 9.60 4.86 -7.89
N GLN A 119 8.43 4.33 -8.17
CA GLN A 119 8.23 3.06 -8.88
C GLN A 119 7.53 3.27 -10.24
N PRO A 120 8.21 2.87 -11.33
CA PRO A 120 9.58 2.35 -11.43
C PRO A 120 10.65 3.46 -11.31
N LEU A 121 11.84 3.08 -10.84
CA LEU A 121 12.96 4.02 -10.65
C LEU A 121 13.28 4.86 -11.92
N SER A 122 13.07 4.31 -13.10
CA SER A 122 13.29 5.00 -14.39
C SER A 122 12.43 6.25 -14.57
N LEU A 123 11.26 6.35 -13.90
CA LEU A 123 10.44 7.58 -13.93
C LEU A 123 11.16 8.79 -13.33
N GLY A 124 12.12 8.57 -12.45
CA GLY A 124 12.97 9.64 -11.95
C GLY A 124 13.71 10.40 -13.06
N ILE A 125 14.02 9.76 -14.19
CA ILE A 125 14.64 10.40 -15.36
C ILE A 125 13.69 11.45 -15.91
N VAL A 126 12.38 11.19 -15.97
CA VAL A 126 11.38 12.16 -16.43
C VAL A 126 11.37 13.41 -15.56
N ALA A 127 11.40 13.23 -14.23
CA ALA A 127 11.43 14.34 -13.30
C ALA A 127 12.74 15.16 -13.41
N LEU A 128 13.89 14.51 -13.61
CA LEU A 128 15.16 15.19 -13.89
C LEU A 128 15.11 16.01 -15.19
N LEU A 129 14.58 15.44 -16.26
CA LEU A 129 14.40 16.15 -17.54
C LEU A 129 13.51 17.38 -17.35
N MET A 130 12.39 17.24 -16.64
CA MET A 130 11.50 18.36 -16.33
C MET A 130 12.19 19.44 -15.49
N LYS A 131 13.00 19.03 -14.51
CA LYS A 131 13.78 19.96 -13.70
C LYS A 131 14.81 20.72 -14.54
N TRP A 132 15.58 20.05 -15.39
CA TRP A 132 16.66 20.68 -16.14
C TRP A 132 16.17 21.47 -17.37
N ILE A 133 15.18 20.96 -18.09
CA ILE A 133 14.71 21.57 -19.35
C ILE A 133 13.64 22.62 -19.08
N ARG A 134 12.73 22.34 -18.11
CA ARG A 134 11.56 23.19 -17.85
C ARG A 134 11.61 23.93 -16.52
N ASN A 135 12.68 23.74 -15.73
CA ASN A 135 12.83 24.31 -14.39
C ASN A 135 11.62 24.00 -13.47
N VAL A 136 11.21 22.72 -13.41
CA VAL A 136 10.11 22.25 -12.58
C VAL A 136 10.69 21.43 -11.41
N PRO A 137 10.50 21.84 -10.15
CA PRO A 137 10.93 21.05 -8.98
C PRO A 137 10.07 19.79 -8.85
N TYR A 138 10.61 18.78 -8.13
CA TYR A 138 9.85 17.57 -7.86
C TYR A 138 10.03 17.09 -6.42
N ILE A 139 8.96 16.51 -5.88
CA ILE A 139 8.92 15.73 -4.65
C ILE A 139 9.12 14.26 -5.02
N TYR A 140 10.11 13.61 -4.44
CA TYR A 140 10.41 12.20 -4.68
C TYR A 140 9.79 11.33 -3.59
N ASN A 141 8.71 10.61 -3.89
CA ASN A 141 8.00 9.79 -2.93
C ASN A 141 8.49 8.34 -2.94
N ILE A 142 8.96 7.86 -1.80
CA ILE A 142 9.52 6.53 -1.58
C ILE A 142 8.62 5.76 -0.60
N PRO A 143 7.60 5.03 -1.10
CA PRO A 143 6.71 4.25 -0.24
C PRO A 143 7.31 2.93 0.21
N ASP A 144 8.37 2.46 -0.47
CA ASP A 144 9.04 1.19 -0.25
C ASP A 144 10.54 1.30 -0.57
N LEU A 145 11.40 0.73 0.28
CA LEU A 145 12.84 0.62 0.03
C LEU A 145 13.14 -0.58 -0.88
N GLN A 146 12.65 -0.54 -2.14
CA GLN A 146 12.73 -1.67 -3.06
C GLN A 146 14.15 -2.16 -3.33
N ILE A 147 15.12 -1.26 -3.44
CA ILE A 147 16.52 -1.60 -3.67
C ILE A 147 17.08 -2.35 -2.46
N GLU A 148 16.75 -1.89 -1.25
CA GLU A 148 17.19 -2.55 -0.02
C GLU A 148 16.50 -3.92 0.15
N VAL A 149 15.21 -4.03 -0.14
CA VAL A 149 14.48 -5.30 -0.18
C VAL A 149 15.13 -6.26 -1.17
N ALA A 150 15.41 -5.81 -2.40
CA ALA A 150 16.04 -6.64 -3.44
C ALA A 150 17.44 -7.11 -3.03
N LYS A 151 18.21 -6.26 -2.32
CA LYS A 151 19.54 -6.57 -1.80
C LYS A 151 19.47 -7.62 -0.68
N GLN A 152 18.62 -7.42 0.33
CA GLN A 152 18.50 -8.34 1.46
C GLN A 152 17.93 -9.70 1.08
N MET A 153 17.01 -9.73 0.12
CA MET A 153 16.39 -10.97 -0.37
C MET A 153 17.19 -11.66 -1.49
N ASN A 154 18.32 -11.08 -1.88
CA ASN A 154 19.17 -11.59 -2.97
C ASN A 154 18.42 -11.87 -4.29
N PHE A 155 17.32 -11.11 -4.54
CA PHE A 155 16.50 -11.26 -5.74
C PHE A 155 17.19 -10.78 -7.03
N MET A 156 18.24 -9.98 -6.91
CA MET A 156 19.03 -9.48 -8.03
C MET A 156 20.49 -9.93 -7.85
N GLY A 157 20.88 -11.00 -8.53
CA GLY A 157 22.25 -11.55 -8.47
C GLY A 157 23.35 -10.61 -9.02
N ASN A 158 22.99 -9.50 -9.69
CA ASN A 158 23.94 -8.57 -10.28
C ASN A 158 24.21 -7.38 -9.35
N LYS A 159 25.34 -7.46 -8.62
CA LYS A 159 25.80 -6.41 -7.69
C LYS A 159 26.02 -5.04 -8.38
N VAL A 160 26.44 -5.04 -9.65
CA VAL A 160 26.65 -3.79 -10.41
C VAL A 160 25.33 -3.10 -10.67
N PHE A 161 24.31 -3.84 -11.08
CA PHE A 161 22.98 -3.28 -11.29
C PHE A 161 22.38 -2.70 -10.01
N LEU A 162 22.54 -3.40 -8.88
CA LEU A 162 22.09 -2.88 -7.57
C LEU A 162 22.83 -1.59 -7.19
N LYS A 163 24.15 -1.53 -7.40
CA LYS A 163 24.95 -0.33 -7.13
C LYS A 163 24.52 0.85 -8.01
N LEU A 164 24.30 0.62 -9.29
CA LEU A 164 23.84 1.65 -10.23
C LEU A 164 22.44 2.15 -9.87
N SER A 165 21.52 1.23 -9.52
CA SER A 165 20.17 1.59 -9.09
C SER A 165 20.17 2.42 -7.82
N HIS A 166 20.98 2.05 -6.82
CA HIS A 166 21.16 2.83 -5.59
C HIS A 166 21.77 4.21 -5.85
N SER A 167 22.78 4.28 -6.73
CA SER A 167 23.40 5.56 -7.10
C SER A 167 22.39 6.48 -7.82
N LEU A 168 21.59 5.94 -8.73
CA LEU A 168 20.53 6.70 -9.41
C LEU A 168 19.46 7.18 -8.41
N GLU A 169 18.99 6.30 -7.53
CA GLU A 169 18.00 6.66 -6.51
C GLU A 169 18.52 7.77 -5.59
N THR A 170 19.76 7.64 -5.11
CA THR A 170 20.41 8.67 -4.29
C THR A 170 20.56 10.00 -5.06
N TYR A 171 20.91 9.94 -6.35
CA TYR A 171 21.01 11.12 -7.20
C TYR A 171 19.65 11.80 -7.38
N LEU A 172 18.58 11.03 -7.57
CA LEU A 172 17.21 11.54 -7.64
C LEU A 172 16.79 12.24 -6.35
N MET A 173 17.05 11.61 -5.19
CA MET A 173 16.79 12.22 -3.88
C MET A 173 17.57 13.51 -3.67
N LYS A 174 18.86 13.55 -4.02
CA LYS A 174 19.69 14.77 -3.89
C LYS A 174 19.19 15.91 -4.77
N ASN A 175 18.64 15.61 -5.93
CA ASN A 175 18.15 16.61 -6.88
C ASN A 175 16.65 16.95 -6.70
N SER A 176 15.89 16.25 -5.89
CA SER A 176 14.50 16.58 -5.57
C SER A 176 14.41 17.88 -4.74
N TRP A 177 13.27 18.50 -4.71
CA TRP A 177 12.95 19.57 -3.75
C TRP A 177 12.77 18.98 -2.35
N LYS A 178 11.89 17.99 -2.21
CA LYS A 178 11.68 17.22 -0.98
C LYS A 178 11.69 15.72 -1.30
N VAL A 179 11.96 14.91 -0.29
CA VAL A 179 11.81 13.44 -0.33
C VAL A 179 10.71 13.07 0.63
N SER A 180 9.68 12.37 0.18
CA SER A 180 8.61 11.90 1.05
C SER A 180 8.70 10.40 1.28
N THR A 181 8.44 9.95 2.50
CA THR A 181 8.44 8.52 2.83
C THR A 181 7.42 8.19 3.93
N VAL A 182 7.16 6.89 4.13
CA VAL A 182 5.97 6.41 4.84
C VAL A 182 6.21 6.01 6.29
N THR A 183 7.47 5.84 6.73
CA THR A 183 7.84 5.46 8.11
C THR A 183 9.01 6.28 8.62
N GLU A 184 9.09 6.47 9.93
CA GLU A 184 10.25 7.12 10.56
C GLU A 184 11.53 6.31 10.35
N ALA A 185 11.44 4.98 10.39
CA ALA A 185 12.55 4.09 10.08
C ALA A 185 13.10 4.30 8.66
N PHE A 186 12.22 4.58 7.68
CA PHE A 186 12.65 4.89 6.32
C PHE A 186 13.29 6.30 6.25
N MET A 187 12.80 7.28 7.00
CA MET A 187 13.44 8.60 7.10
C MET A 187 14.87 8.47 7.59
N GLU A 188 15.08 7.73 8.68
CA GLU A 188 16.42 7.47 9.21
C GLU A 188 17.31 6.70 8.23
N HIS A 189 16.76 5.68 7.55
CA HIS A 189 17.50 4.92 6.56
C HIS A 189 17.96 5.82 5.40
N ILE A 190 17.06 6.63 4.84
CA ILE A 190 17.37 7.58 3.76
C ILE A 190 18.42 8.60 4.20
N ASN A 191 18.33 9.12 5.41
CA ASN A 191 19.34 10.01 5.96
C ASN A 191 20.72 9.33 6.07
N LYS A 192 20.79 8.15 6.72
CA LYS A 192 22.03 7.45 7.01
C LYS A 192 22.66 6.80 5.77
N ALA A 193 21.86 6.10 4.95
CA ALA A 193 22.36 5.32 3.82
C ALA A 193 22.55 6.14 2.54
N ASN A 194 21.74 7.17 2.31
CA ASN A 194 21.78 8.00 1.11
C ASN A 194 22.38 9.39 1.35
N GLY A 195 22.63 9.76 2.61
CA GLY A 195 23.19 11.08 2.98
C GLY A 195 22.26 12.24 2.62
N ILE A 196 20.95 12.06 2.79
CA ILE A 196 19.93 13.10 2.58
C ILE A 196 19.67 13.80 3.91
N ASN A 197 19.72 15.15 3.93
CA ASN A 197 19.42 15.92 5.14
C ASN A 197 17.99 15.68 5.61
N MET A 198 17.78 15.55 6.92
CA MET A 198 16.46 15.33 7.53
C MET A 198 15.46 16.45 7.17
N ASP A 199 15.89 17.71 7.07
CA ASP A 199 15.04 18.86 6.69
C ASP A 199 14.45 18.73 5.28
N LYS A 200 15.05 17.88 4.45
CA LYS A 200 14.57 17.57 3.11
C LYS A 200 13.61 16.41 3.09
N ILE A 201 13.58 15.59 4.15
CA ILE A 201 12.75 14.39 4.23
C ILE A 201 11.42 14.72 4.92
N THR A 202 10.32 14.41 4.27
CA THR A 202 8.98 14.64 4.78
C THR A 202 8.25 13.32 5.06
N PHE A 203 7.42 13.32 6.08
CA PHE A 203 6.67 12.16 6.52
C PHE A 203 5.29 12.13 5.88
N LEU A 204 5.07 11.19 4.95
CA LEU A 204 3.79 10.95 4.26
C LEU A 204 3.35 9.50 4.49
N PRO A 205 2.81 9.17 5.67
CA PRO A 205 2.44 7.81 6.02
C PRO A 205 1.26 7.28 5.21
N ASN A 206 1.09 5.96 5.21
CA ASN A 206 -0.13 5.35 4.73
C ASN A 206 -1.27 5.57 5.75
N GLY A 207 -2.48 5.69 5.24
CA GLY A 207 -3.68 5.90 6.05
C GLY A 207 -4.89 5.17 5.48
N ALA A 208 -6.07 5.62 5.88
CA ALA A 208 -7.35 5.14 5.39
C ALA A 208 -8.27 6.29 4.99
N ASP A 209 -9.13 6.03 4.00
CA ASP A 209 -10.31 6.85 3.74
C ASP A 209 -11.38 6.52 4.78
N THR A 210 -11.44 7.32 5.83
CA THR A 210 -12.33 7.09 6.98
C THR A 210 -13.80 7.38 6.69
N ASN A 211 -14.12 8.00 5.56
CA ASN A 211 -15.48 8.20 5.09
C ASN A 211 -16.00 6.97 4.33
N PHE A 212 -15.17 6.36 3.52
CA PHE A 212 -15.46 5.13 2.80
C PHE A 212 -15.35 3.91 3.73
N LEU A 213 -14.25 3.79 4.47
CA LEU A 213 -13.98 2.72 5.44
C LEU A 213 -14.49 3.14 6.81
N LYS A 214 -15.72 2.81 7.13
CA LYS A 214 -16.39 3.13 8.39
C LYS A 214 -17.15 1.91 8.91
N PRO A 215 -17.47 1.89 10.21
CA PRO A 215 -18.30 0.83 10.78
C PRO A 215 -19.63 0.71 10.05
N LEU A 216 -19.98 -0.51 9.66
CA LEU A 216 -21.27 -0.87 9.06
C LEU A 216 -21.87 -2.03 9.84
N PRO A 217 -23.22 -2.17 9.85
CA PRO A 217 -23.84 -3.39 10.34
C PRO A 217 -23.41 -4.60 9.51
N PRO A 218 -23.32 -5.80 10.11
CA PRO A 218 -22.86 -7.00 9.42
C PRO A 218 -23.68 -7.29 8.15
N ASN A 219 -23.01 -7.46 7.02
CA ASN A 219 -23.63 -7.77 5.73
C ASN A 219 -24.13 -9.23 5.71
N LYS A 220 -25.44 -9.42 5.99
CA LYS A 220 -26.08 -10.74 6.06
C LYS A 220 -26.09 -11.48 4.73
N ASP A 221 -26.17 -10.75 3.62
CA ASP A 221 -26.17 -11.34 2.28
C ASP A 221 -24.80 -11.92 1.94
N LEU A 222 -23.73 -11.21 2.30
CA LEU A 222 -22.35 -11.69 2.15
C LEU A 222 -22.08 -12.93 2.99
N LEU A 223 -22.53 -12.93 4.26
CA LEU A 223 -22.45 -14.10 5.15
C LEU A 223 -23.17 -15.31 4.57
N SER A 224 -24.34 -15.08 3.96
CA SER A 224 -25.15 -16.13 3.32
C SER A 224 -24.52 -16.63 2.04
N LYS A 225 -24.12 -15.72 1.15
CA LYS A 225 -23.50 -16.00 -0.15
C LYS A 225 -22.23 -16.86 -0.01
N TRP A 226 -21.48 -16.64 1.07
CA TRP A 226 -20.22 -17.35 1.29
C TRP A 226 -20.35 -18.56 2.24
N ASP A 227 -21.55 -18.81 2.76
CA ASP A 227 -21.83 -19.88 3.73
C ASP A 227 -20.88 -19.80 4.94
N ILE A 228 -20.92 -18.66 5.64
CA ILE A 228 -20.07 -18.34 6.80
C ILE A 228 -20.88 -17.72 7.95
N ARG A 229 -22.20 -18.00 8.00
CA ARG A 229 -23.05 -17.55 9.10
C ARG A 229 -22.63 -18.15 10.43
N ASN A 230 -22.87 -17.43 11.50
CA ASN A 230 -22.62 -17.87 12.87
C ASN A 230 -21.14 -18.22 13.15
N LYS A 231 -20.20 -17.56 12.43
CA LYS A 231 -18.76 -17.70 12.63
C LYS A 231 -18.14 -16.39 13.11
N LYS A 232 -17.17 -16.48 14.00
CA LYS A 232 -16.25 -15.41 14.33
C LYS A 232 -15.18 -15.36 13.22
N ILE A 233 -15.24 -14.35 12.35
CA ILE A 233 -14.43 -14.29 11.13
C ILE A 233 -13.15 -13.52 11.42
N PHE A 234 -12.02 -14.20 11.32
CA PHE A 234 -10.67 -13.63 11.38
C PHE A 234 -10.20 -13.33 9.96
N LEU A 235 -10.19 -12.05 9.61
CA LEU A 235 -10.05 -11.57 8.25
C LEU A 235 -8.60 -11.16 7.95
N TYR A 236 -8.02 -11.72 6.90
CA TYR A 236 -6.81 -11.20 6.25
C TYR A 236 -7.17 -10.56 4.93
N VAL A 237 -6.78 -9.30 4.71
CA VAL A 237 -6.95 -8.60 3.43
C VAL A 237 -5.59 -8.13 2.92
N GLY A 238 -5.22 -8.53 1.70
CA GLY A 238 -4.03 -8.00 1.07
C GLY A 238 -3.29 -8.96 0.16
N THR A 239 -2.15 -8.50 -0.36
CA THR A 239 -1.29 -9.29 -1.23
C THR A 239 -0.77 -10.54 -0.50
N HIS A 240 -0.83 -11.68 -1.16
CA HIS A 240 -0.21 -12.91 -0.68
C HIS A 240 1.26 -12.95 -1.12
N ALA A 241 2.10 -12.19 -0.41
CA ALA A 241 3.53 -12.05 -0.69
C ALA A 241 4.39 -12.79 0.36
N PHE A 242 5.59 -13.18 -0.03
CA PHE A 242 6.52 -13.94 0.80
C PHE A 242 6.80 -13.30 2.17
N TYR A 243 7.06 -11.99 2.19
CA TYR A 243 7.41 -11.28 3.41
C TYR A 243 6.25 -11.08 4.40
N HIS A 244 5.00 -11.37 3.97
CA HIS A 244 3.85 -11.35 4.88
C HIS A 244 3.80 -12.56 5.83
N GLY A 245 4.55 -13.66 5.56
CA GLY A 245 4.61 -14.78 6.50
C GLY A 245 3.26 -15.46 6.73
N LEU A 246 2.44 -15.63 5.68
CA LEU A 246 1.07 -16.14 5.78
C LEU A 246 0.95 -17.56 6.35
N ASP A 247 2.06 -18.28 6.47
CA ASP A 247 2.12 -19.58 7.12
C ASP A 247 1.62 -19.54 8.56
N VAL A 248 1.88 -18.43 9.27
CA VAL A 248 1.41 -18.26 10.65
C VAL A 248 -0.12 -18.36 10.76
N ILE A 249 -0.85 -17.84 9.76
CA ILE A 249 -2.32 -17.91 9.74
C ILE A 249 -2.77 -19.35 9.47
N ILE A 250 -2.12 -20.06 8.52
CA ILE A 250 -2.46 -21.45 8.21
C ILE A 250 -2.21 -22.37 9.39
N GLU A 251 -1.08 -22.20 10.07
CA GLU A 251 -0.70 -22.98 11.24
C GLU A 251 -1.60 -22.67 12.44
N THR A 252 -1.96 -21.40 12.65
CA THR A 252 -2.95 -21.00 13.65
C THR A 252 -4.32 -21.63 13.37
N ALA A 253 -4.76 -21.62 12.12
CA ALA A 253 -6.00 -22.28 11.72
C ALA A 253 -5.96 -23.80 12.00
N SER A 254 -4.80 -24.43 11.86
CA SER A 254 -4.61 -25.84 12.21
C SER A 254 -4.70 -26.08 13.74
N LEU A 255 -4.14 -25.19 14.55
CA LEU A 255 -4.27 -25.27 16.01
C LEU A 255 -5.73 -25.11 16.47
N LEU A 256 -6.48 -24.26 15.79
CA LEU A 256 -7.87 -23.94 16.14
C LEU A 256 -8.92 -24.72 15.30
N LYS A 257 -8.52 -25.80 14.64
CA LYS A 257 -9.42 -26.57 13.73
C LYS A 257 -10.65 -27.19 14.40
N ASN A 258 -10.57 -27.42 15.72
CA ASN A 258 -11.67 -27.99 16.52
C ASN A 258 -12.61 -26.90 17.09
N ASN A 259 -12.29 -25.61 16.93
CA ASN A 259 -13.15 -24.51 17.33
C ASN A 259 -14.11 -24.19 16.17
N GLU A 260 -15.29 -24.80 16.19
CA GLU A 260 -16.22 -24.73 15.06
C GLU A 260 -16.75 -23.32 14.76
N ASP A 261 -16.77 -22.42 15.73
CA ASP A 261 -17.20 -21.03 15.60
C ASP A 261 -16.12 -20.10 14.99
N ILE A 262 -14.87 -20.55 14.85
CA ILE A 262 -13.76 -19.75 14.32
C ILE A 262 -13.56 -20.04 12.82
N LEU A 263 -13.53 -18.97 12.02
CA LEU A 263 -13.24 -19.03 10.59
C LEU A 263 -12.18 -18.04 10.18
N PHE A 264 -11.16 -18.49 9.47
CA PHE A 264 -10.17 -17.64 8.83
C PHE A 264 -10.60 -17.33 7.39
N LEU A 265 -10.68 -16.03 7.05
CA LEU A 265 -11.07 -15.59 5.72
C LEU A 265 -9.92 -14.82 5.07
N MET A 266 -9.32 -15.41 4.04
CA MET A 266 -8.16 -14.89 3.33
C MET A 266 -8.60 -14.21 2.03
N ILE A 267 -8.55 -12.86 2.00
CA ILE A 267 -8.94 -12.05 0.85
C ILE A 267 -7.69 -11.50 0.17
N GLY A 268 -7.53 -11.79 -1.12
CA GLY A 268 -6.45 -11.25 -1.93
C GLY A 268 -5.86 -12.23 -2.92
N ASP A 269 -4.76 -11.79 -3.52
CA ASP A 269 -4.00 -12.54 -4.51
C ASP A 269 -2.49 -12.28 -4.35
N GLY A 270 -1.66 -13.08 -5.00
CA GLY A 270 -0.21 -12.89 -4.99
C GLY A 270 0.59 -14.17 -5.22
N PRO A 271 1.93 -14.05 -5.28
CA PRO A 271 2.81 -15.17 -5.59
C PRO A 271 2.68 -16.38 -4.66
N GLU A 272 2.35 -16.14 -3.39
CA GLU A 272 2.22 -17.18 -2.36
C GLU A 272 0.83 -17.85 -2.34
N ARG A 273 -0.17 -17.31 -3.07
CA ARG A 273 -1.56 -17.75 -2.96
C ARG A 273 -1.74 -19.25 -3.20
N THR A 274 -1.16 -19.78 -4.29
CA THR A 274 -1.27 -21.21 -4.61
C THR A 274 -0.63 -22.07 -3.53
N ARG A 275 0.55 -21.67 -3.03
CA ARG A 275 1.30 -22.42 -1.99
C ARG A 275 0.49 -22.51 -0.69
N ILE A 276 -0.08 -21.39 -0.21
CA ILE A 276 -0.83 -21.38 1.05
C ILE A 276 -2.16 -22.15 0.94
N ILE A 277 -2.84 -22.09 -0.21
CA ILE A 277 -4.04 -22.90 -0.48
C ILE A 277 -3.69 -24.40 -0.44
N THR A 278 -2.61 -24.80 -1.12
CA THR A 278 -2.13 -26.20 -1.08
C THR A 278 -1.79 -26.64 0.34
N LYS A 279 -1.08 -25.79 1.12
CA LYS A 279 -0.74 -26.10 2.52
C LYS A 279 -2.02 -26.31 3.37
N ALA A 280 -3.03 -25.42 3.23
CA ALA A 280 -4.29 -25.56 3.94
C ALA A 280 -5.03 -26.85 3.56
N ALA A 281 -5.04 -27.22 2.28
CA ALA A 281 -5.65 -28.46 1.78
C ALA A 281 -4.92 -29.71 2.31
N THR A 282 -3.58 -29.71 2.32
CA THR A 282 -2.76 -30.81 2.88
C THR A 282 -3.06 -31.04 4.36
N LEU A 283 -3.27 -29.95 5.11
CA LEU A 283 -3.65 -30.01 6.53
C LEU A 283 -5.16 -30.30 6.75
N LYS A 284 -5.93 -30.48 5.66
CA LYS A 284 -7.37 -30.76 5.68
C LYS A 284 -8.18 -29.75 6.50
N LEU A 285 -7.80 -28.46 6.44
CA LEU A 285 -8.45 -27.41 7.20
C LEU A 285 -9.83 -27.06 6.60
N LYS A 286 -10.87 -27.10 7.44
CA LYS A 286 -12.24 -26.71 7.12
C LYS A 286 -12.58 -25.29 7.59
N ASN A 287 -11.79 -24.75 8.53
CA ASN A 287 -11.97 -23.45 9.17
C ASN A 287 -11.19 -22.31 8.46
N ILE A 288 -10.84 -22.48 7.18
CA ILE A 288 -10.20 -21.45 6.38
C ILE A 288 -10.82 -21.38 4.98
N LYS A 289 -11.08 -20.14 4.51
CA LYS A 289 -11.61 -19.90 3.14
C LYS A 289 -10.77 -18.85 2.44
N PHE A 290 -10.55 -19.03 1.12
CA PHE A 290 -9.81 -18.11 0.26
C PHE A 290 -10.74 -17.49 -0.76
N LYS A 291 -10.81 -16.17 -0.81
CA LYS A 291 -11.68 -15.42 -1.72
C LYS A 291 -10.91 -14.26 -2.38
N GLN A 292 -11.51 -13.65 -3.36
CA GLN A 292 -11.12 -12.38 -3.95
C GLN A 292 -12.30 -11.44 -3.88
N SER A 293 -12.06 -10.17 -3.65
CA SER A 293 -13.09 -9.14 -3.61
C SER A 293 -12.51 -7.82 -4.11
N PRO A 294 -13.28 -7.02 -4.86
CA PRO A 294 -12.85 -5.69 -5.28
C PRO A 294 -12.76 -4.74 -4.08
N TYR A 295 -11.98 -3.66 -4.22
CA TYR A 295 -11.82 -2.68 -3.16
C TYR A 295 -13.14 -2.01 -2.74
N SER A 296 -14.07 -1.85 -3.69
CA SER A 296 -15.39 -1.30 -3.42
C SER A 296 -16.22 -2.07 -2.39
N GLU A 297 -15.91 -3.36 -2.18
CA GLU A 297 -16.60 -4.23 -1.19
C GLU A 297 -15.86 -4.29 0.16
N MET A 298 -14.79 -3.50 0.36
CA MET A 298 -14.03 -3.55 1.60
C MET A 298 -14.85 -3.18 2.86
N PRO A 299 -15.71 -2.13 2.85
CA PRO A 299 -16.55 -1.83 4.01
C PRO A 299 -17.41 -3.02 4.45
N GLU A 300 -18.04 -3.73 3.48
CA GLU A 300 -18.86 -4.91 3.73
C GLU A 300 -18.03 -6.09 4.25
N LEU A 301 -16.81 -6.26 3.75
CA LEU A 301 -15.90 -7.28 4.25
C LEU A 301 -15.48 -7.03 5.70
N TYR A 302 -15.15 -5.79 6.04
CA TYR A 302 -14.83 -5.45 7.42
C TYR A 302 -16.06 -5.52 8.32
N SER A 303 -17.29 -5.28 7.82
CA SER A 303 -18.51 -5.37 8.61
C SER A 303 -18.80 -6.79 9.13
N ILE A 304 -18.30 -7.83 8.46
CA ILE A 304 -18.47 -9.22 8.88
C ILE A 304 -17.26 -9.76 9.65
N ALA A 305 -16.19 -8.97 9.80
CA ALA A 305 -14.98 -9.39 10.48
C ALA A 305 -15.12 -9.27 12.00
N TYR A 306 -14.74 -10.31 12.73
CA TYR A 306 -14.62 -10.28 14.19
C TYR A 306 -13.32 -9.58 14.62
N ALA A 307 -12.22 -9.89 13.93
CA ALA A 307 -10.95 -9.18 13.99
C ALA A 307 -10.20 -9.34 12.66
N SER A 308 -9.25 -8.44 12.39
CA SER A 308 -8.35 -8.53 11.24
C SER A 308 -7.02 -9.12 11.68
N ILE A 309 -6.41 -9.94 10.82
CA ILE A 309 -5.06 -10.45 11.02
C ILE A 309 -4.11 -9.73 10.06
N ALA A 310 -3.00 -9.24 10.60
CA ALA A 310 -1.90 -8.72 9.82
C ALA A 310 -0.61 -9.40 10.28
N CYS A 311 0.27 -9.74 9.35
CA CYS A 311 1.50 -10.45 9.69
C CYS A 311 2.67 -10.06 8.79
N LEU A 312 3.87 -10.14 9.35
CA LEU A 312 5.16 -10.00 8.69
C LEU A 312 6.14 -11.06 9.21
N LYS A 313 7.04 -11.49 8.34
CA LYS A 313 8.15 -12.35 8.74
C LYS A 313 9.14 -11.62 9.64
N ASN A 314 9.88 -12.38 10.44
CA ASN A 314 10.96 -11.86 11.26
C ASN A 314 12.24 -11.63 10.43
N ILE A 315 12.20 -10.66 9.52
CA ILE A 315 13.36 -10.25 8.71
C ILE A 315 13.55 -8.74 8.82
N ASN A 316 14.82 -8.28 8.78
CA ASN A 316 15.16 -6.87 9.04
C ASN A 316 14.36 -5.87 8.21
N VAL A 317 14.22 -6.12 6.89
CA VAL A 317 13.45 -5.21 6.03
C VAL A 317 11.96 -5.18 6.39
N ALA A 318 11.38 -6.29 6.80
CA ALA A 318 9.98 -6.35 7.20
C ALA A 318 9.74 -5.57 8.51
N ASN A 319 10.71 -5.60 9.44
CA ASN A 319 10.62 -4.86 10.71
C ASN A 319 10.65 -3.32 10.51
N GLN A 320 11.12 -2.83 9.37
CA GLN A 320 11.09 -1.41 9.01
C GLN A 320 9.80 -1.00 8.29
N MET A 321 9.02 -1.97 7.81
CA MET A 321 7.78 -1.71 7.09
C MET A 321 6.63 -1.42 8.04
N ARG A 322 5.76 -0.49 7.64
CA ARG A 322 4.45 -0.31 8.26
C ARG A 322 3.39 -0.88 7.32
N LEU A 323 2.71 -1.92 7.77
CA LEU A 323 1.63 -2.51 6.98
C LEU A 323 0.45 -1.56 6.86
N SER A 324 0.19 -1.05 5.67
CA SER A 324 -0.94 -0.16 5.39
C SER A 324 -2.31 -0.80 5.67
N LYS A 325 -2.41 -2.12 5.67
CA LYS A 325 -3.65 -2.88 5.89
C LYS A 325 -4.23 -2.79 7.31
N ILE A 326 -3.46 -2.32 8.30
CA ILE A 326 -3.99 -2.12 9.65
C ILE A 326 -4.98 -0.97 9.72
N PHE A 327 -4.74 0.11 8.97
CA PHE A 327 -5.58 1.32 9.02
C PHE A 327 -7.01 1.11 8.46
N PRO A 328 -7.22 0.44 7.32
CA PRO A 328 -8.55 0.09 6.84
C PRO A 328 -9.39 -0.70 7.84
N SER A 329 -8.79 -1.70 8.48
CA SER A 329 -9.44 -2.51 9.50
C SER A 329 -9.87 -1.66 10.70
N LEU A 330 -8.92 -0.93 11.30
CA LEU A 330 -9.15 -0.08 12.45
C LEU A 330 -10.14 1.06 12.13
N SER A 331 -10.12 1.57 10.89
CA SER A 331 -11.10 2.54 10.42
C SER A 331 -12.55 2.02 10.47
N CYS A 332 -12.75 0.71 10.34
CA CYS A 332 -14.04 0.03 10.43
C CYS A 332 -14.35 -0.50 11.85
N GLU A 333 -13.64 -0.07 12.89
CA GLU A 333 -13.73 -0.58 14.28
C GLU A 333 -13.43 -2.08 14.41
N VAL A 334 -12.67 -2.65 13.48
CA VAL A 334 -12.23 -4.04 13.52
C VAL A 334 -10.82 -4.09 14.12
N PRO A 335 -10.62 -4.66 15.31
CA PRO A 335 -9.31 -4.72 15.96
C PRO A 335 -8.34 -5.59 15.17
N VAL A 336 -7.04 -5.30 15.33
CA VAL A 336 -5.98 -6.00 14.60
C VAL A 336 -5.23 -6.98 15.51
N LEU A 337 -5.11 -8.22 15.07
CA LEU A 337 -4.16 -9.19 15.60
C LEU A 337 -2.91 -9.15 14.71
N TYR A 338 -1.81 -8.69 15.27
CA TYR A 338 -0.59 -8.46 14.49
C TYR A 338 0.53 -9.42 14.91
N SER A 339 0.93 -10.29 13.97
CA SER A 339 2.11 -11.14 14.13
C SER A 339 3.30 -10.50 13.42
N GLY A 340 4.10 -9.75 14.16
CA GLY A 340 5.22 -8.98 13.61
C GLY A 340 5.81 -7.99 14.60
N LYS A 341 6.93 -7.39 14.20
CA LYS A 341 7.68 -6.36 14.95
C LYS A 341 7.61 -5.00 14.27
N GLY A 342 8.33 -4.04 14.83
CA GLY A 342 8.50 -2.71 14.23
C GLY A 342 7.35 -1.77 14.52
N GLU A 343 7.28 -0.72 13.72
CA GLU A 343 6.40 0.43 13.94
C GLU A 343 4.91 0.08 14.01
N ALA A 344 4.46 -0.92 13.23
CA ALA A 344 3.08 -1.37 13.28
C ALA A 344 2.73 -2.00 14.65
N ALA A 345 3.65 -2.76 15.24
CA ALA A 345 3.47 -3.31 16.59
C ALA A 345 3.35 -2.20 17.63
N THR A 346 4.23 -1.20 17.55
CA THR A 346 4.20 -0.02 18.45
C THR A 346 2.89 0.74 18.32
N ILE A 347 2.42 1.03 17.09
CA ILE A 347 1.16 1.73 16.86
C ILE A 347 -0.01 0.98 17.50
N ILE A 348 -0.10 -0.34 17.28
CA ILE A 348 -1.19 -1.16 17.78
C ILE A 348 -1.19 -1.20 19.31
N SER A 349 -0.03 -1.44 19.93
CA SER A 349 0.10 -1.55 21.39
C SER A 349 -0.13 -0.21 22.08
N SER A 350 0.53 0.86 21.61
CA SER A 350 0.45 2.19 22.23
C SER A 350 -0.94 2.82 22.17
N ASN A 351 -1.75 2.44 21.17
CA ASN A 351 -3.10 2.95 21.00
C ASN A 351 -4.19 1.97 21.46
N ASN A 352 -3.82 0.86 22.08
CA ASN A 352 -4.75 -0.16 22.53
C ASN A 352 -5.82 -0.51 21.48
N CYS A 353 -5.36 -0.81 20.23
CA CYS A 353 -6.24 -1.04 19.08
C CYS A 353 -6.13 -2.45 18.49
N GLY A 354 -5.50 -3.35 19.23
CA GLY A 354 -5.30 -4.74 18.84
C GLY A 354 -4.34 -5.47 19.76
N ILE A 355 -3.96 -6.66 19.37
CA ILE A 355 -3.00 -7.50 20.11
C ILE A 355 -1.81 -7.79 19.19
N THR A 356 -0.60 -7.58 19.70
CA THR A 356 0.65 -7.92 19.00
C THR A 356 1.23 -9.21 19.54
N VAL A 357 1.71 -10.07 18.66
CA VAL A 357 2.36 -11.33 19.01
C VAL A 357 3.68 -11.46 18.26
N GLU A 358 4.58 -12.30 18.76
CA GLU A 358 5.85 -12.55 18.07
C GLU A 358 5.62 -13.01 16.62
N PRO A 359 6.43 -12.53 15.66
CA PRO A 359 6.30 -12.92 14.26
C PRO A 359 6.50 -14.42 14.10
N GLU A 360 5.73 -15.01 13.17
CA GLU A 360 5.82 -16.44 12.84
C GLU A 360 5.55 -17.38 14.04
N ASN A 361 4.80 -16.90 15.05
CA ASN A 361 4.40 -17.70 16.23
C ASN A 361 2.89 -18.01 16.20
N PRO A 362 2.47 -19.16 15.63
CA PRO A 362 1.06 -19.53 15.52
C PRO A 362 0.40 -19.80 16.88
N SER A 363 1.17 -20.25 17.88
CA SER A 363 0.64 -20.53 19.22
C SER A 363 0.24 -19.25 19.96
N GLU A 364 1.04 -18.18 19.85
CA GLU A 364 0.69 -16.88 20.43
C GLU A 364 -0.50 -16.25 19.69
N LEU A 365 -0.53 -16.36 18.36
CA LEU A 365 -1.65 -15.85 17.57
C LEU A 365 -2.95 -16.60 17.93
N ALA A 366 -2.90 -17.92 18.16
CA ALA A 366 -4.05 -18.71 18.61
C ALA A 366 -4.54 -18.24 20.00
N LYS A 367 -3.62 -18.00 20.95
CA LYS A 367 -3.97 -17.46 22.27
C LYS A 367 -4.63 -16.08 22.18
N ALA A 368 -4.10 -15.19 21.34
CA ALA A 368 -4.67 -13.87 21.12
C ALA A 368 -6.08 -13.94 20.49
N ILE A 369 -6.31 -14.87 19.56
CA ILE A 369 -7.64 -15.14 18.99
C ILE A 369 -8.62 -15.59 20.08
N LEU A 370 -8.24 -16.56 20.91
CA LEU A 370 -9.10 -17.08 21.95
C LEU A 370 -9.41 -16.01 23.00
N SER A 371 -8.43 -15.20 23.43
CA SER A 371 -8.64 -14.15 24.43
C SER A 371 -9.70 -13.11 24.01
N ILE A 372 -9.73 -12.70 22.73
CA ILE A 372 -10.78 -11.77 22.25
C ILE A 372 -12.11 -12.48 22.00
N CYS A 373 -12.11 -13.81 21.78
CA CYS A 373 -13.33 -14.59 21.68
C CYS A 373 -14.04 -14.74 23.04
N GLU A 374 -13.28 -14.78 24.13
CA GLU A 374 -13.77 -14.90 25.50
C GLU A 374 -14.27 -13.57 26.07
N ASN A 375 -13.78 -12.44 25.56
CA ASN A 375 -14.15 -11.11 26.04
C ASN A 375 -14.54 -10.16 24.89
N GLU A 376 -15.83 -10.16 24.56
CA GLU A 376 -16.37 -9.34 23.48
C GLU A 376 -16.30 -7.83 23.80
N ASN A 377 -16.45 -7.45 25.06
CA ASN A 377 -16.30 -6.04 25.47
C ASN A 377 -14.89 -5.55 25.19
N TYR A 378 -13.87 -6.32 25.56
CA TYR A 378 -12.47 -6.00 25.27
C TYR A 378 -12.22 -5.88 23.76
N LYS A 379 -12.72 -6.81 22.96
CA LYS A 379 -12.64 -6.73 21.49
C LYS A 379 -13.25 -5.44 20.97
N ASN A 380 -14.42 -5.03 21.49
CA ASN A 380 -15.11 -3.81 21.06
C ASN A 380 -14.34 -2.54 21.47
N GLU A 381 -13.74 -2.52 22.66
CA GLU A 381 -12.87 -1.43 23.12
C GLU A 381 -11.65 -1.26 22.21
N LEU A 382 -10.98 -2.35 21.85
CA LEU A 382 -9.86 -2.33 20.90
C LEU A 382 -10.28 -1.74 19.56
N GLY A 383 -11.45 -2.14 19.02
CA GLY A 383 -11.98 -1.64 17.76
C GLY A 383 -12.26 -0.14 17.80
N LYS A 384 -12.94 0.35 18.86
CA LYS A 384 -13.24 1.78 19.05
C LYS A 384 -11.97 2.62 19.21
N SER A 385 -11.01 2.15 20.00
CA SER A 385 -9.71 2.81 20.14
C SER A 385 -9.00 2.92 18.80
N GLY A 386 -9.05 1.85 17.99
CA GLY A 386 -8.49 1.84 16.64
C GLY A 386 -9.14 2.86 15.72
N ARG A 387 -10.47 2.94 15.69
CA ARG A 387 -11.20 3.94 14.91
C ARG A 387 -10.82 5.36 15.31
N ASN A 388 -10.80 5.64 16.60
CA ASN A 388 -10.42 6.95 17.12
C ASN A 388 -9.01 7.35 16.71
N MET A 389 -8.05 6.44 16.83
CA MET A 389 -6.66 6.65 16.43
C MET A 389 -6.55 6.92 14.92
N VAL A 390 -7.20 6.11 14.08
CA VAL A 390 -7.13 6.28 12.62
C VAL A 390 -7.79 7.60 12.20
N THR A 391 -8.96 7.93 12.72
CA THR A 391 -9.66 9.18 12.38
C THR A 391 -8.83 10.40 12.78
N LYS A 392 -8.19 10.37 13.95
CA LYS A 392 -7.41 11.50 14.47
C LYS A 392 -6.06 11.67 13.76
N SER A 393 -5.37 10.58 13.41
CA SER A 393 -3.95 10.63 13.04
C SER A 393 -3.64 10.03 11.66
N TYR A 394 -4.49 9.13 11.16
CA TYR A 394 -4.23 8.36 9.92
C TYR A 394 -5.37 8.42 8.90
N SER A 395 -6.31 9.37 9.03
CA SER A 395 -7.19 9.74 7.92
C SER A 395 -6.37 10.44 6.84
N TRP A 396 -6.73 10.26 5.56
CA TRP A 396 -6.02 10.94 4.47
C TRP A 396 -6.07 12.48 4.63
N GLU A 397 -7.18 13.01 5.13
CA GLU A 397 -7.30 14.42 5.47
C GLU A 397 -6.22 14.88 6.46
N THR A 398 -6.09 14.20 7.60
CA THR A 398 -5.08 14.54 8.62
C THR A 398 -3.66 14.38 8.08
N ILE A 399 -3.40 13.29 7.34
CA ILE A 399 -2.08 13.00 6.77
C ILE A 399 -1.67 14.11 5.80
N ILE A 400 -2.53 14.45 4.84
CA ILE A 400 -2.21 15.45 3.82
C ILE A 400 -2.08 16.84 4.43
N ASN A 401 -2.96 17.22 5.36
CA ASN A 401 -2.86 18.47 6.12
C ASN A 401 -1.49 18.60 6.81
N ASN A 402 -1.03 17.54 7.47
CA ASN A 402 0.25 17.55 8.18
C ASN A 402 1.46 17.46 7.23
N TRP A 403 1.31 16.77 6.11
CA TRP A 403 2.38 16.65 5.14
C TRP A 403 2.62 17.95 4.36
N ILE A 404 1.56 18.66 3.94
CA ILE A 404 1.69 19.94 3.24
C ILE A 404 2.47 20.97 4.09
N LYS A 405 2.22 21.01 5.41
CA LYS A 405 2.97 21.88 6.33
C LYS A 405 4.47 21.59 6.40
N GLN A 406 4.91 20.42 6.01
CA GLN A 406 6.32 20.05 5.96
C GLN A 406 6.99 20.43 4.63
N LEU A 407 6.23 20.90 3.65
CA LEU A 407 6.77 21.32 2.36
C LEU A 407 7.31 22.76 2.39
N ASP A 408 6.90 23.52 3.38
CA ASP A 408 7.45 24.85 3.66
C ASP A 408 8.87 24.69 4.27
#